data_963cbe441d971e5cf8a184e36ef90595
#
_entry.id   963cbe441d971e5cf8a184e36ef90595
#
_cell.length_a   1.000
_cell.length_b   1.000
_cell.length_c   1.000
_cell.angle_alpha   90.00
_cell.angle_beta   90.00
_cell.angle_gamma   90.00
#
_symmetry.space_group_name_H-M   'P 1'
#
loop_
_entity.id
_entity.type
_entity.pdbx_description
1 polymer ?
#
loop_
_entity_poly.entity_id
_entity_poly.type
_entity_poly.pdbx_seq_one_letter_code
_entity_poly.pdbx_strand_id
1 'polypeptide(L)'
;TGRFETLTRKLTNKTGVDVVFEHVGGEGFNGSLLVLKRGGRLVTCGSTSGVSAPVNLMMLFQQQLRLIGSFGCRMENMANAMEKMASGKVHPVVDTEVGFDGIDTALARMEGRDVFGKILLRVSS
;
A
#
# COMPACT_ATOMS: atom_id res chain seq x y z
N THR A 1 8.11 -3.92 16.24
CA THR A 1 6.96 -3.52 15.42
C THR A 1 5.78 -4.37 15.83
N GLY A 2 4.80 -3.76 16.52
CA GLY A 2 3.57 -4.47 16.86
C GLY A 2 2.86 -4.98 15.61
N ARG A 3 2.22 -6.12 15.73
CA ARG A 3 1.47 -6.70 14.61
C ARG A 3 0.31 -5.77 14.27
N PHE A 4 0.28 -5.21 13.07
CA PHE A 4 -0.76 -4.29 12.61
C PHE A 4 -2.15 -4.95 12.63
N GLU A 5 -2.22 -6.29 12.51
CA GLU A 5 -3.44 -7.07 12.57
C GLU A 5 -4.18 -6.87 13.90
N THR A 6 -3.45 -6.90 15.01
CA THR A 6 -4.02 -6.71 16.35
C THR A 6 -4.58 -5.30 16.49
N LEU A 7 -3.85 -4.29 16.00
CA LEU A 7 -4.29 -2.90 16.04
C LEU A 7 -5.54 -2.69 15.18
N THR A 8 -5.52 -3.19 13.94
CA THR A 8 -6.67 -3.09 13.03
C THR A 8 -7.92 -3.74 13.63
N ARG A 9 -7.78 -4.93 14.20
CA ARG A 9 -8.87 -5.62 14.89
C ARG A 9 -9.40 -4.83 16.08
N LYS A 10 -8.52 -4.21 16.85
CA LYS A 10 -8.92 -3.35 17.97
C LYS A 10 -9.72 -2.13 17.50
N LEU A 11 -9.21 -1.43 16.47
CA LEU A 11 -9.85 -0.22 15.92
C LEU A 11 -11.20 -0.50 15.24
N THR A 12 -11.43 -1.73 14.79
CA THR A 12 -12.68 -2.15 14.15
C THR A 12 -13.60 -2.95 15.07
N ASN A 13 -13.43 -2.86 16.38
CA ASN A 13 -14.18 -3.64 17.37
C ASN A 13 -14.21 -5.14 17.03
N LYS A 14 -13.08 -5.70 16.59
CA LYS A 14 -12.86 -7.09 16.17
C LYS A 14 -13.62 -7.52 14.90
N THR A 15 -14.38 -6.65 14.26
CA THR A 15 -15.11 -6.97 13.02
C THR A 15 -14.18 -7.17 11.84
N GLY A 16 -13.11 -6.38 11.75
CA GLY A 16 -12.20 -6.32 10.61
C GLY A 16 -12.66 -5.27 9.58
N VAL A 17 -11.90 -5.18 8.48
CA VAL A 17 -12.12 -4.21 7.41
C VAL A 17 -12.79 -4.83 6.19
N ASP A 18 -13.49 -4.03 5.41
CA ASP A 18 -14.14 -4.46 4.15
C ASP A 18 -13.14 -4.74 3.05
N VAL A 19 -12.11 -3.91 2.97
CA VAL A 19 -11.12 -3.91 1.89
C VAL A 19 -9.73 -3.74 2.47
N VAL A 20 -8.79 -4.53 1.98
CA VAL A 20 -7.36 -4.29 2.14
C VAL A 20 -6.79 -3.96 0.76
N PHE A 21 -6.09 -2.84 0.66
CA PHE A 21 -5.27 -2.48 -0.48
C PHE A 21 -3.83 -2.86 -0.18
N GLU A 22 -3.32 -3.86 -0.88
CA GLU A 22 -2.05 -4.52 -0.59
C GLU A 22 -1.06 -4.34 -1.74
N HIS A 23 0.13 -3.85 -1.46
CA HIS A 23 1.17 -3.63 -2.44
C HIS A 23 2.56 -4.09 -1.96
N VAL A 24 2.63 -4.67 -0.78
CA VAL A 24 3.89 -5.08 -0.14
C VAL A 24 4.25 -6.52 -0.46
N GLY A 25 3.28 -7.42 -0.38
CA GLY A 25 3.50 -8.85 -0.60
C GLY A 25 4.29 -9.53 0.52
N GLY A 26 4.94 -10.65 0.18
CA GLY A 26 5.82 -11.38 1.06
C GLY A 26 5.13 -11.91 2.33
N GLU A 27 5.88 -12.00 3.42
CA GLU A 27 5.42 -12.59 4.70
C GLU A 27 4.24 -11.83 5.34
N GLY A 28 4.14 -10.52 5.12
CA GLY A 28 3.06 -9.68 5.65
C GLY A 28 1.69 -9.94 5.04
N PHE A 29 1.63 -10.57 3.88
CA PHE A 29 0.40 -10.78 3.11
C PHE A 29 -0.67 -11.55 3.89
N ASN A 30 -0.28 -12.57 4.65
CA ASN A 30 -1.23 -13.33 5.46
C ASN A 30 -1.86 -12.46 6.58
N GLY A 31 -1.11 -11.55 7.15
CA GLY A 31 -1.64 -10.55 8.09
C GLY A 31 -2.72 -9.67 7.48
N SER A 32 -2.52 -9.29 6.22
CA SER A 32 -3.50 -8.52 5.44
C SER A 32 -4.81 -9.30 5.21
N LEU A 33 -4.77 -10.61 5.11
CA LEU A 33 -5.98 -11.44 5.07
C LEU A 33 -6.67 -11.55 6.43
N LEU A 34 -5.90 -11.66 7.51
CA LEU A 34 -6.43 -11.80 8.87
C LEU A 34 -7.24 -10.60 9.35
N VAL A 35 -7.01 -9.41 8.79
CA VAL A 35 -7.76 -8.21 9.18
C VAL A 35 -9.06 -8.02 8.44
N LEU A 36 -9.34 -8.83 7.41
CA LEU A 36 -10.59 -8.76 6.67
C LEU A 36 -11.77 -9.27 7.50
N LYS A 37 -12.90 -8.64 7.33
CA LYS A 37 -14.18 -9.18 7.79
C LYS A 37 -14.67 -10.30 6.86
N ARG A 38 -15.64 -11.09 7.29
CA ARG A 38 -16.30 -12.07 6.43
C ARG A 38 -16.84 -11.41 5.15
N GLY A 39 -16.58 -12.01 3.99
CA GLY A 39 -16.93 -11.47 2.68
C GLY A 39 -16.05 -10.32 2.20
N GLY A 40 -15.02 -9.96 2.98
CA GLY A 40 -14.08 -8.91 2.64
C GLY A 40 -13.22 -9.25 1.43
N ARG A 41 -12.51 -8.25 0.91
CA ARG A 41 -11.65 -8.40 -0.28
C ARG A 41 -10.28 -7.78 -0.07
N LEU A 42 -9.27 -8.46 -0.57
CA LEU A 42 -7.91 -7.96 -0.67
C LEU A 42 -7.63 -7.68 -2.14
N VAL A 43 -7.19 -6.46 -2.43
CA VAL A 43 -6.73 -6.06 -3.76
C VAL A 43 -5.22 -5.90 -3.71
N THR A 44 -4.50 -6.71 -4.48
CA THR A 44 -3.04 -6.61 -4.59
C THR A 44 -2.63 -5.97 -5.90
N CYS A 45 -1.69 -5.04 -5.84
CA CYS A 45 -1.14 -4.34 -7.00
C CYS A 45 0.38 -4.22 -6.95
N GLY A 46 1.04 -4.94 -6.04
CA GLY A 46 2.50 -4.91 -5.90
C GLY A 46 3.04 -6.04 -5.05
N SER A 47 4.34 -6.20 -5.04
CA SER A 47 5.05 -7.29 -4.36
C SER A 47 6.44 -6.87 -3.89
N THR A 48 6.54 -5.68 -3.29
CA THR A 48 7.81 -5.03 -2.92
C THR A 48 8.69 -5.90 -2.00
N SER A 49 8.08 -6.66 -1.08
CA SER A 49 8.80 -7.51 -0.13
C SER A 49 8.85 -8.99 -0.53
N GLY A 50 8.25 -9.37 -1.65
CA GLY A 50 8.29 -10.74 -2.16
C GLY A 50 7.15 -11.06 -3.10
N VAL A 51 7.46 -11.80 -4.17
CA VAL A 51 6.52 -12.16 -5.24
C VAL A 51 5.59 -13.32 -4.89
N SER A 52 5.88 -14.03 -3.81
CA SER A 52 5.11 -15.18 -3.35
C SER A 52 4.72 -15.00 -1.90
N ALA A 53 3.50 -15.39 -1.57
CA ALA A 53 2.99 -15.36 -0.21
C ALA A 53 2.08 -16.57 0.04
N PRO A 54 2.16 -17.21 1.24
CA PRO A 54 1.26 -18.28 1.60
C PRO A 54 -0.16 -17.75 1.83
N VAL A 55 -1.15 -18.47 1.38
CA VAL A 55 -2.58 -18.18 1.62
C VAL A 55 -3.20 -19.33 2.40
N ASN A 56 -3.79 -19.03 3.54
CA ASN A 56 -4.58 -20.02 4.28
C ASN A 56 -5.92 -20.26 3.55
N LEU A 57 -6.00 -21.36 2.80
CA LEU A 57 -7.17 -21.68 1.99
C LEU A 57 -8.40 -21.94 2.86
N MET A 58 -8.24 -22.55 4.05
CA MET A 58 -9.36 -22.77 4.97
C MET A 58 -9.99 -21.44 5.38
N MET A 59 -9.18 -20.47 5.78
CA MET A 59 -9.66 -19.12 6.10
C MET A 59 -10.31 -18.46 4.88
N LEU A 60 -9.70 -18.59 3.71
CA LEU A 60 -10.20 -18.00 2.47
C LEU A 60 -11.63 -18.43 2.18
N PHE A 61 -11.93 -19.75 2.19
CA PHE A 61 -13.27 -20.21 1.88
C PHE A 61 -14.26 -20.05 3.05
N GLN A 62 -13.84 -20.32 4.30
CA GLN A 62 -14.75 -20.18 5.45
C GLN A 62 -15.19 -18.74 5.68
N GLN A 63 -14.28 -17.77 5.49
CA GLN A 63 -14.60 -16.36 5.59
C GLN A 63 -15.14 -15.74 4.29
N GLN A 64 -15.23 -16.53 3.20
CA GLN A 64 -15.73 -16.08 1.89
C GLN A 64 -14.95 -14.87 1.37
N LEU A 65 -13.62 -14.87 1.56
CA LEU A 65 -12.76 -13.76 1.15
C LEU A 65 -12.54 -13.76 -0.36
N ARG A 66 -12.23 -12.59 -0.90
CA ARG A 66 -11.90 -12.40 -2.32
C ARG A 66 -10.48 -11.87 -2.44
N LEU A 67 -9.67 -12.54 -3.27
CA LEU A 67 -8.34 -12.07 -3.67
C LEU A 67 -8.42 -11.56 -5.09
N ILE A 68 -8.02 -10.31 -5.30
CA ILE A 68 -8.16 -9.61 -6.58
C ILE A 68 -6.81 -9.03 -6.95
N GLY A 69 -6.31 -9.38 -8.14
CA GLY A 69 -5.14 -8.73 -8.73
C GLY A 69 -5.54 -7.45 -9.45
N SER A 70 -4.73 -6.41 -9.34
CA SER A 70 -4.88 -5.16 -10.07
C SER A 70 -3.52 -4.75 -10.64
N PHE A 71 -3.47 -4.43 -11.91
CA PHE A 71 -2.25 -4.02 -12.58
C PHE A 71 -2.47 -2.80 -13.47
N GLY A 72 -1.54 -1.84 -13.33
CA GLY A 72 -1.56 -0.62 -14.13
C GLY A 72 -2.79 0.25 -13.92
N CYS A 73 -2.99 1.18 -14.83
CA CYS A 73 -4.18 2.01 -14.89
C CYS A 73 -4.53 2.35 -16.34
N ARG A 74 -5.80 2.58 -16.60
CA ARG A 74 -6.24 3.15 -17.88
C ARG A 74 -5.91 4.63 -17.91
N MET A 75 -5.72 5.20 -19.11
CA MET A 75 -5.47 6.65 -19.29
C MET A 75 -6.56 7.50 -18.65
N GLU A 76 -7.80 7.07 -18.74
CA GLU A 76 -8.93 7.72 -18.07
C GLU A 76 -8.76 7.81 -16.55
N ASN A 77 -8.30 6.72 -15.91
CA ASN A 77 -8.04 6.71 -14.46
C ASN A 77 -6.90 7.65 -14.10
N MET A 78 -5.87 7.73 -14.94
CA MET A 78 -4.77 8.67 -14.76
C MET A 78 -5.25 10.12 -14.86
N ALA A 79 -6.04 10.45 -15.90
CA ALA A 79 -6.61 11.77 -16.07
C ALA A 79 -7.48 12.19 -14.86
N ASN A 80 -8.35 11.29 -14.38
CA ASN A 80 -9.17 11.51 -13.20
C ASN A 80 -8.32 11.71 -11.92
N ALA A 81 -7.22 11.01 -11.77
CA ALA A 81 -6.31 11.17 -10.64
C ALA A 81 -5.64 12.55 -10.68
N MET A 82 -5.15 12.97 -11.86
CA MET A 82 -4.53 14.28 -12.07
C MET A 82 -5.51 15.43 -11.81
N GLU A 83 -6.75 15.29 -12.25
CA GLU A 83 -7.80 16.28 -11.95
C GLU A 83 -8.06 16.42 -10.45
N LYS A 84 -8.10 15.29 -9.72
CA LYS A 84 -8.27 15.30 -8.26
C LYS A 84 -7.09 15.96 -7.55
N MET A 85 -5.88 15.77 -8.04
CA MET A 85 -4.69 16.44 -7.51
C MET A 85 -4.74 17.93 -7.82
N ALA A 86 -5.04 18.33 -9.07
CA ALA A 86 -5.14 19.72 -9.47
C ALA A 86 -6.24 20.49 -8.73
N SER A 87 -7.36 19.83 -8.41
CA SER A 87 -8.44 20.42 -7.61
C SER A 87 -8.21 20.40 -6.10
N GLY A 88 -7.05 19.91 -5.65
CA GLY A 88 -6.71 19.83 -4.23
C GLY A 88 -7.49 18.79 -3.43
N LYS A 89 -8.18 17.84 -4.08
CA LYS A 89 -8.87 16.73 -3.40
C LYS A 89 -7.94 15.62 -2.95
N VAL A 90 -6.78 15.51 -3.57
CA VAL A 90 -5.72 14.55 -3.23
C VAL A 90 -4.41 15.31 -3.13
N HIS A 91 -3.76 15.16 -1.98
CA HIS A 91 -2.45 15.76 -1.71
C HIS A 91 -1.44 14.64 -1.49
N PRO A 92 -0.43 14.48 -2.36
CA PRO A 92 0.69 13.59 -2.06
C PRO A 92 1.48 14.13 -0.87
N VAL A 93 1.87 13.24 0.02
CA VAL A 93 2.80 13.61 1.10
C VAL A 93 4.19 13.68 0.50
N VAL A 94 4.80 14.86 0.51
CA VAL A 94 6.18 15.08 0.11
C VAL A 94 7.02 15.18 1.38
N ASP A 95 7.98 14.28 1.52
CA ASP A 95 8.94 14.28 2.63
C ASP A 95 10.01 15.36 2.41
N THR A 96 10.67 15.29 1.25
CA THR A 96 11.73 16.24 0.89
C THR A 96 11.85 16.38 -0.62
N GLU A 97 12.46 17.47 -1.04
CA GLU A 97 12.82 17.73 -2.41
C GLU A 97 14.32 17.96 -2.50
N VAL A 98 15.01 17.29 -3.46
CA VAL A 98 16.45 17.37 -3.65
C VAL A 98 16.80 17.70 -5.09
N GLY A 99 17.93 18.34 -5.33
CA GLY A 99 18.58 18.45 -6.63
C GLY A 99 19.39 17.19 -6.96
N PHE A 100 20.03 17.19 -8.12
CA PHE A 100 20.90 16.07 -8.54
C PHE A 100 22.06 15.81 -7.58
N ASP A 101 22.57 16.82 -6.91
CA ASP A 101 23.62 16.76 -5.89
C ASP A 101 23.18 16.03 -4.60
N GLY A 102 21.87 15.95 -4.36
CA GLY A 102 21.29 15.30 -3.20
C GLY A 102 20.84 13.85 -3.40
N ILE A 103 21.00 13.28 -4.61
CA ILE A 103 20.46 11.94 -4.96
C ILE A 103 21.00 10.86 -4.04
N ASP A 104 22.31 10.81 -3.79
CA ASP A 104 22.91 9.74 -2.98
C ASP A 104 22.37 9.75 -1.54
N THR A 105 22.19 10.94 -0.97
CA THR A 105 21.57 11.10 0.35
C THR A 105 20.11 10.66 0.34
N ALA A 106 19.37 10.99 -0.71
CA ALA A 106 17.96 10.58 -0.86
C ALA A 106 17.82 9.07 -0.96
N LEU A 107 18.67 8.41 -1.74
CA LEU A 107 18.69 6.95 -1.87
C LEU A 107 19.05 6.27 -0.56
N ALA A 108 20.07 6.75 0.14
CA ALA A 108 20.46 6.23 1.46
C ALA A 108 19.32 6.33 2.49
N ARG A 109 18.55 7.41 2.48
CA ARG A 109 17.36 7.56 3.32
C ARG A 109 16.27 6.55 2.96
N MET A 110 16.04 6.32 1.67
CA MET A 110 15.07 5.30 1.20
C MET A 110 15.47 3.89 1.64
N GLU A 111 16.74 3.53 1.48
CA GLU A 111 17.29 2.24 1.93
C GLU A 111 17.18 2.08 3.44
N GLY A 112 17.48 3.15 4.19
CA GLY A 112 17.34 3.21 5.65
C GLY A 112 15.90 3.25 6.16
N ARG A 113 14.91 3.32 5.26
CA ARG A 113 13.47 3.49 5.58
C ARG A 113 13.18 4.73 6.43
N ASP A 114 13.97 5.78 6.28
CA ASP A 114 13.84 7.07 6.94
C ASP A 114 13.15 8.09 6.01
N VAL A 115 11.98 7.70 5.51
CA VAL A 115 11.17 8.53 4.60
C VAL A 115 9.70 8.35 4.92
N PHE A 116 8.96 9.45 5.05
CA PHE A 116 7.52 9.44 5.17
C PHE A 116 6.86 10.20 4.02
N GLY A 117 6.49 9.47 2.97
CA GLY A 117 5.90 10.04 1.76
C GLY A 117 6.80 9.85 0.55
N LYS A 118 7.00 10.91 -0.23
CA LYS A 118 7.79 10.91 -1.48
C LYS A 118 9.01 11.82 -1.35
N ILE A 119 10.14 11.35 -1.82
CA ILE A 119 11.29 12.22 -2.13
C ILE A 119 11.13 12.64 -3.59
N LEU A 120 11.16 13.93 -3.84
CA LEU A 120 11.10 14.50 -5.18
C LEU A 120 12.49 14.90 -5.64
N LEU A 121 12.80 14.60 -6.91
CA LEU A 121 14.00 15.09 -7.59
C LEU A 121 13.63 16.28 -8.47
N ARG A 122 14.25 17.42 -8.19
CA ARG A 122 14.14 18.61 -9.05
C ARG A 122 15.12 18.48 -10.23
N VAL A 123 14.58 18.39 -11.42
CA VAL A 123 15.35 18.15 -12.67
C VAL A 123 15.83 19.46 -13.29
N SER A 124 15.17 20.58 -13.01
CA SER A 124 15.55 21.92 -13.47
C SER A 124 15.50 22.91 -12.33
N SER A 125 16.43 23.85 -12.33
CA SER A 125 16.41 25.06 -11.50
C SER A 125 15.36 26.05 -11.98
#